data_c66022b53ff609ea7f15dbce7e13f9eb
#
_entry.id   c66022b53ff609ea7f15dbce7e13f9eb
#
_cell.length_a   1.000
_cell.length_b   1.000
_cell.length_c   1.000
_cell.angle_alpha   90.00
_cell.angle_beta   90.00
_cell.angle_gamma   90.00
#
_symmetry.space_group_name_H-M   'P 1'
#
loop_
_entity.id
_entity.type
_entity.pdbx_description
1 polymer ?
#
loop_
_entity_poly.entity_id
_entity_poly.type
_entity_poly.pdbx_seq_one_letter_code
_entity_poly.pdbx_strand_id
1 'polypeptide(L)'
;MSEERKPLAVVEDRIELAASPEVLWTCFADLSKWPAWFPALVEAKWTSGSPWAIGAQFRQTLKFGFPLGRLTATAVIVEISPSPYVAWEWKVAGMEAIHGYRFDAAVGGTDVLSRHEFYGFPAFLARVFFLTRRMHRIYQAALQGFKAYVETGTIQLRMPM
;
A
#
# COMPACT_ATOMS: atom_id res chain seq x y z
N MET A 1 -9.93 10.60 25.79
CA MET A 1 -8.52 10.26 25.40
C MET A 1 -8.54 8.87 24.85
N SER A 2 -8.40 8.74 23.55
CA SER A 2 -8.18 7.43 22.94
C SER A 2 -6.80 6.96 23.35
N GLU A 3 -6.70 5.86 24.07
CA GLU A 3 -5.41 5.17 24.27
C GLU A 3 -4.82 4.88 22.90
N GLU A 4 -3.68 5.45 22.62
CA GLU A 4 -2.91 5.19 21.41
C GLU A 4 -2.49 3.72 21.44
N ARG A 5 -3.22 2.88 20.70
CA ARG A 5 -2.89 1.44 20.61
C ARG A 5 -1.52 1.30 19.98
N LYS A 6 -0.59 0.67 20.71
CA LYS A 6 0.72 0.35 20.15
C LYS A 6 0.60 -0.82 19.15
N PRO A 7 1.15 -0.68 17.94
CA PRO A 7 1.20 -1.79 17.01
C PRO A 7 2.10 -2.91 17.55
N LEU A 8 1.75 -4.17 17.29
CA LEU A 8 2.56 -5.34 17.59
C LEU A 8 3.80 -5.43 16.71
N ALA A 9 3.69 -4.95 15.49
CA ALA A 9 4.77 -4.90 14.53
C ALA A 9 4.54 -3.75 13.54
N VAL A 10 5.65 -3.21 13.03
CA VAL A 10 5.64 -2.17 11.99
C VAL A 10 6.57 -2.63 10.87
N VAL A 11 6.09 -2.54 9.64
CA VAL A 11 6.89 -2.77 8.43
C VAL A 11 6.93 -1.49 7.62
N GLU A 12 8.12 -0.96 7.41
CA GLU A 12 8.33 0.24 6.59
C GLU A 12 9.23 -0.06 5.41
N ASP A 13 8.87 0.46 4.26
CA ASP A 13 9.64 0.43 3.04
C ASP A 13 9.65 1.81 2.39
N ARG A 14 10.78 2.21 1.83
CA ARG A 14 10.94 3.50 1.15
C ARG A 14 11.53 3.31 -0.23
N ILE A 15 11.15 4.22 -1.13
CA ILE A 15 11.74 4.31 -2.46
C ILE A 15 11.70 5.76 -2.95
N GLU A 16 12.75 6.18 -3.66
CA GLU A 16 12.77 7.46 -4.36
C GLU A 16 12.40 7.29 -5.84
N LEU A 17 11.55 8.15 -6.33
CA LEU A 17 11.12 8.18 -7.73
C LEU A 17 11.37 9.56 -8.35
N ALA A 18 11.77 9.58 -9.62
CA ALA A 18 12.07 10.81 -10.37
C ALA A 18 10.80 11.47 -10.96
N ALA A 19 9.70 11.51 -10.21
CA ALA A 19 8.46 12.15 -10.60
C ALA A 19 7.88 12.93 -9.41
N SER A 20 7.07 13.97 -9.70
CA SER A 20 6.44 14.77 -8.65
C SER A 20 5.39 13.96 -7.85
N PRO A 21 5.09 14.36 -6.61
CA PRO A 21 4.04 13.71 -5.82
C PRO A 21 2.68 13.67 -6.53
N GLU A 22 2.34 14.71 -7.27
CA GLU A 22 1.08 14.81 -8.01
C GLU A 22 0.99 13.77 -9.14
N VAL A 23 2.09 13.58 -9.88
CA VAL A 23 2.17 12.56 -10.94
C VAL A 23 2.07 11.17 -10.33
N LEU A 24 2.77 10.92 -9.23
CA LEU A 24 2.72 9.63 -8.53
C LEU A 24 1.34 9.34 -8.00
N TRP A 25 0.68 10.32 -7.41
CA TRP A 25 -0.69 10.16 -6.93
C TRP A 25 -1.66 9.81 -8.05
N THR A 26 -1.55 10.47 -9.20
CA THR A 26 -2.37 10.16 -10.38
C THR A 26 -2.23 8.70 -10.81
N CYS A 27 -1.01 8.18 -10.82
CA CYS A 27 -0.74 6.76 -11.12
C CYS A 27 -1.24 5.82 -10.02
N PHE A 28 -1.05 6.20 -8.77
CA PHE A 28 -1.41 5.39 -7.59
C PHE A 28 -2.92 5.33 -7.38
N ALA A 29 -3.63 6.43 -7.64
CA ALA A 29 -5.06 6.54 -7.33
C ALA A 29 -5.96 5.62 -8.18
N ASP A 30 -5.50 5.10 -9.29
CA ASP A 30 -6.25 4.16 -10.13
C ASP A 30 -6.02 2.73 -9.66
N LEU A 31 -6.94 2.22 -8.82
CA LEU A 31 -6.89 0.84 -8.32
C LEU A 31 -6.84 -0.21 -9.41
N SER A 32 -7.48 0.06 -10.55
CA SER A 32 -7.53 -0.88 -11.68
C SER A 32 -6.15 -1.16 -12.30
N LYS A 33 -5.20 -0.26 -12.06
CA LYS A 33 -3.81 -0.36 -12.54
C LYS A 33 -2.86 -1.00 -11.53
N TRP A 34 -3.26 -1.18 -10.29
CA TRP A 34 -2.40 -1.77 -9.26
C TRP A 34 -1.82 -3.13 -9.64
N PRO A 35 -2.58 -4.07 -10.26
CA PRO A 35 -1.98 -5.34 -10.69
C PRO A 35 -0.83 -5.20 -11.70
N ALA A 36 -0.77 -4.09 -12.42
CA ALA A 36 0.31 -3.85 -13.40
C ALA A 36 1.67 -3.58 -12.76
N TRP A 37 1.68 -3.06 -11.53
CA TRP A 37 2.93 -2.74 -10.83
C TRP A 37 3.11 -3.43 -9.48
N PHE A 38 2.05 -4.06 -8.95
CA PHE A 38 2.09 -4.76 -7.67
C PHE A 38 2.04 -6.29 -7.90
N PRO A 39 3.19 -6.98 -7.92
CA PRO A 39 3.25 -8.39 -8.34
C PRO A 39 2.39 -9.36 -7.53
N ALA A 40 2.27 -9.13 -6.23
CA ALA A 40 1.46 -9.99 -5.35
C ALA A 40 -0.04 -9.71 -5.43
N LEU A 41 -0.45 -8.58 -6.02
CA LEU A 41 -1.85 -8.21 -6.12
C LEU A 41 -2.53 -8.89 -7.30
N VAL A 42 -3.62 -9.60 -7.02
CA VAL A 42 -4.48 -10.22 -8.04
C VAL A 42 -5.54 -9.24 -8.53
N GLU A 43 -6.18 -8.55 -7.58
CA GLU A 43 -7.28 -7.63 -7.85
C GLU A 43 -7.38 -6.56 -6.76
N ALA A 44 -7.72 -5.34 -7.15
CA ALA A 44 -8.19 -4.30 -6.25
C ALA A 44 -9.35 -3.56 -6.89
N LYS A 45 -10.45 -3.38 -6.16
CA LYS A 45 -11.69 -2.82 -6.68
C LYS A 45 -12.47 -2.08 -5.61
N TRP A 46 -12.93 -0.88 -5.94
CA TRP A 46 -13.87 -0.13 -5.09
C TRP A 46 -15.18 -0.89 -4.95
N THR A 47 -15.67 -0.98 -3.72
CA THR A 47 -16.91 -1.69 -3.39
C THR A 47 -17.97 -0.79 -2.78
N SER A 48 -17.58 0.35 -2.19
CA SER A 48 -18.51 1.27 -1.53
C SER A 48 -17.88 2.65 -1.38
N GLY A 49 -18.71 3.69 -1.45
CA GLY A 49 -18.31 5.07 -1.27
C GLY A 49 -17.62 5.70 -2.48
N SER A 50 -17.29 6.97 -2.36
CA SER A 50 -16.52 7.69 -3.38
C SER A 50 -15.03 7.33 -3.27
N PRO A 51 -14.34 7.02 -4.37
CA PRO A 51 -12.92 6.70 -4.35
C PRO A 51 -12.09 7.69 -3.53
N TRP A 52 -11.26 7.17 -2.63
CA TRP A 52 -10.35 7.93 -1.76
C TRP A 52 -11.03 8.88 -0.75
N ALA A 53 -12.34 8.80 -0.55
CA ALA A 53 -12.99 9.47 0.57
C ALA A 53 -12.85 8.65 1.85
N ILE A 54 -12.77 9.31 3.02
CA ILE A 54 -12.79 8.62 4.32
C ILE A 54 -14.06 7.77 4.40
N GLY A 55 -13.91 6.51 4.80
CA GLY A 55 -15.00 5.52 4.85
C GLY A 55 -15.25 4.77 3.55
N ALA A 56 -14.68 5.20 2.42
CA ALA A 56 -14.74 4.43 1.19
C ALA A 56 -14.09 3.06 1.36
N GLN A 57 -14.62 2.06 0.69
CA GLN A 57 -14.16 0.69 0.81
C GLN A 57 -13.71 0.14 -0.54
N PHE A 58 -12.62 -0.61 -0.51
CA PHE A 58 -12.19 -1.42 -1.63
C PHE A 58 -11.80 -2.83 -1.20
N ARG A 59 -12.01 -3.78 -2.09
CA ARG A 59 -11.60 -5.16 -1.89
C ARG A 59 -10.28 -5.39 -2.60
N GLN A 60 -9.35 -6.05 -1.92
CA GLN A 60 -8.08 -6.46 -2.50
C GLN A 60 -7.83 -7.95 -2.25
N THR A 61 -7.23 -8.61 -3.21
CA THR A 61 -6.79 -10.00 -3.12
C THR A 61 -5.30 -10.06 -3.39
N LEU A 62 -4.55 -10.59 -2.44
CA LEU A 62 -3.10 -10.72 -2.46
C LEU A 62 -2.67 -12.18 -2.44
N LYS A 63 -1.61 -12.50 -3.18
CA LYS A 63 -0.93 -13.80 -3.12
C LYS A 63 0.17 -13.75 -2.07
N PHE A 64 -0.02 -14.50 -0.99
CA PHE A 64 0.99 -14.61 0.05
C PHE A 64 1.90 -15.85 -0.11
N GLY A 65 1.56 -16.77 -1.00
CA GLY A 65 2.25 -18.03 -1.16
C GLY A 65 1.96 -19.03 -0.04
N PHE A 66 2.53 -20.24 -0.15
CA PHE A 66 2.34 -21.28 0.86
C PHE A 66 2.85 -20.84 2.24
N PRO A 67 2.15 -21.13 3.36
CA PRO A 67 0.88 -21.87 3.47
C PRO A 67 -0.38 -21.00 3.36
N LEU A 68 -0.25 -19.67 3.25
CA LEU A 68 -1.36 -18.72 3.34
C LEU A 68 -2.19 -18.64 2.05
N GLY A 69 -1.60 -18.95 0.90
CA GLY A 69 -2.27 -18.89 -0.39
C GLY A 69 -2.67 -17.48 -0.80
N ARG A 70 -3.93 -17.31 -1.18
CA ARG A 70 -4.53 -16.01 -1.48
C ARG A 70 -5.36 -15.52 -0.31
N LEU A 71 -5.20 -14.25 0.03
CA LEU A 71 -6.03 -13.58 1.04
C LEU A 71 -6.79 -12.42 0.40
N THR A 72 -8.09 -12.40 0.65
CA THR A 72 -8.96 -11.30 0.24
C THR A 72 -9.37 -10.50 1.46
N ALA A 73 -9.20 -9.20 1.41
CA ALA A 73 -9.57 -8.29 2.49
C ALA A 73 -10.33 -7.09 1.94
N THR A 74 -11.27 -6.59 2.72
CA THR A 74 -11.88 -5.28 2.49
C THR A 74 -11.08 -4.23 3.25
N ALA A 75 -10.62 -3.23 2.53
CA ALA A 75 -9.91 -2.08 3.07
C ALA A 75 -10.87 -0.90 3.20
N VAL A 76 -10.78 -0.17 4.29
CA VAL A 76 -11.57 1.04 4.57
C VAL A 76 -10.62 2.22 4.68
N ILE A 77 -10.85 3.27 3.90
CA ILE A 77 -10.05 4.50 3.99
C ILE A 77 -10.30 5.17 5.34
N VAL A 78 -9.26 5.29 6.15
CA VAL A 78 -9.34 5.88 7.50
C VAL A 78 -8.68 7.25 7.60
N GLU A 79 -7.76 7.54 6.69
CA GLU A 79 -7.08 8.83 6.66
C GLU A 79 -6.72 9.23 5.23
N ILE A 80 -6.85 10.50 4.93
CA ILE A 80 -6.35 11.12 3.70
C ILE A 80 -5.96 12.57 4.00
N SER A 81 -4.83 12.98 3.50
CA SER A 81 -4.26 14.31 3.70
C SER A 81 -3.87 14.96 2.38
N PRO A 82 -3.96 16.30 2.26
CA PRO A 82 -3.62 17.02 1.02
C PRO A 82 -2.15 16.97 0.60
N SER A 83 -1.20 16.81 1.51
CA SER A 83 0.18 16.45 1.13
C SER A 83 0.22 14.93 1.06
N PRO A 84 0.27 14.32 -0.16
CA PRO A 84 -0.46 13.09 -0.36
C PRO A 84 -0.05 11.98 0.62
N TYR A 85 -0.87 11.83 1.62
CA TYR A 85 -0.86 10.72 2.57
C TYR A 85 -2.23 10.07 2.56
N VAL A 86 -2.27 8.76 2.45
CA VAL A 86 -3.49 7.97 2.55
C VAL A 86 -3.24 6.75 3.40
N ALA A 87 -4.20 6.42 4.25
CA ALA A 87 -4.17 5.18 5.03
C ALA A 87 -5.50 4.46 4.99
N TRP A 88 -5.43 3.15 5.00
CA TRP A 88 -6.60 2.28 5.10
C TRP A 88 -6.38 1.17 6.12
N GLU A 89 -7.47 0.75 6.72
CA GLU A 89 -7.54 -0.35 7.67
C GLU A 89 -8.08 -1.60 6.98
N TRP A 90 -7.53 -2.76 7.30
CA TRP A 90 -8.09 -4.04 6.91
C TRP A 90 -8.01 -5.06 8.07
N LYS A 91 -8.96 -6.00 8.07
CA LYS A 91 -9.08 -7.05 9.09
C LYS A 91 -9.20 -8.40 8.42
N VAL A 92 -8.34 -9.33 8.80
CA VAL A 92 -8.37 -10.72 8.30
C VAL A 92 -8.00 -11.67 9.44
N ALA A 93 -8.86 -12.66 9.69
CA ALA A 93 -8.58 -13.76 10.62
C ALA A 93 -8.12 -13.31 12.03
N GLY A 94 -8.76 -12.28 12.59
CA GLY A 94 -8.42 -11.72 13.91
C GLY A 94 -7.21 -10.80 13.95
N MET A 95 -6.57 -10.60 12.82
CA MET A 95 -5.51 -9.62 12.65
C MET A 95 -6.08 -8.34 12.03
N GLU A 96 -5.65 -7.21 12.55
CA GLU A 96 -5.98 -5.88 12.04
C GLU A 96 -4.69 -5.19 11.60
N ALA A 97 -4.72 -4.52 10.49
CA ALA A 97 -3.60 -3.74 10.01
C ALA A 97 -4.05 -2.39 9.47
N ILE A 98 -3.19 -1.39 9.65
CA ILE A 98 -3.31 -0.10 9.02
C ILE A 98 -2.14 0.05 8.05
N HIS A 99 -2.46 0.31 6.80
CA HIS A 99 -1.48 0.52 5.76
C HIS A 99 -1.55 1.97 5.27
N GLY A 100 -0.43 2.68 5.38
CA GLY A 100 -0.31 4.05 4.91
C GLY A 100 0.74 4.20 3.81
N TYR A 101 0.46 5.08 2.86
CA TYR A 101 1.40 5.57 1.87
C TYR A 101 1.55 7.08 2.00
N ARG A 102 2.79 7.55 1.99
CA ARG A 102 3.11 8.97 1.98
C ARG A 102 4.03 9.29 0.81
N PHE A 103 3.74 10.38 0.15
CA PHE A 103 4.46 10.88 -1.03
C PHE A 103 5.06 12.24 -0.71
N ASP A 104 6.28 12.27 -0.22
CA ASP A 104 6.97 13.50 0.17
C ASP A 104 7.83 14.02 -0.97
N ALA A 105 7.66 15.30 -1.32
CA ALA A 105 8.52 15.95 -2.30
C ALA A 105 9.99 15.91 -1.82
N ALA A 106 10.86 15.50 -2.73
CA ALA A 106 12.30 15.42 -2.50
C ALA A 106 13.07 16.09 -3.62
N VAL A 107 14.35 16.32 -3.43
CA VAL A 107 15.21 16.88 -4.49
C VAL A 107 15.25 15.90 -5.67
N GLY A 108 14.75 16.35 -6.82
CA GLY A 108 14.70 15.55 -8.04
C GLY A 108 13.53 14.60 -8.17
N GLY A 109 12.55 14.62 -7.24
CA GLY A 109 11.38 13.74 -7.35
C GLY A 109 10.56 13.62 -6.07
N THR A 110 10.28 12.40 -5.67
CA THR A 110 9.43 12.07 -4.51
C THR A 110 10.02 10.91 -3.72
N ASP A 111 10.03 11.04 -2.40
CA ASP A 111 10.27 9.94 -1.47
C ASP A 111 8.91 9.31 -1.10
N VAL A 112 8.76 8.03 -1.42
CA VAL A 112 7.53 7.27 -1.13
C VAL A 112 7.78 6.35 0.04
N LEU A 113 7.00 6.52 1.10
CA LEU A 113 6.98 5.66 2.28
C LEU A 113 5.74 4.77 2.24
N SER A 114 5.95 3.46 2.35
CA SER A 114 4.92 2.47 2.64
C SER A 114 5.08 2.00 4.09
N ARG A 115 4.04 2.15 4.89
CA ARG A 115 4.07 1.76 6.32
C ARG A 115 2.88 0.89 6.66
N HIS A 116 3.15 -0.29 7.22
CA HIS A 116 2.14 -1.20 7.77
C HIS A 116 2.29 -1.28 9.28
N GLU A 117 1.19 -1.12 9.98
CA GLU A 117 1.08 -1.33 11.41
C GLU A 117 0.12 -2.49 11.67
N PHE A 118 0.59 -3.48 12.43
CA PHE A 118 -0.18 -4.68 12.75
C PHE A 118 -0.65 -4.65 14.19
N TYR A 119 -1.92 -4.97 14.39
CA TYR A 119 -2.58 -5.06 15.67
C TYR A 119 -3.26 -6.43 15.80
N GLY A 120 -3.41 -6.94 17.01
CA GLY A 120 -4.12 -8.19 17.24
C GLY A 120 -3.70 -8.91 18.51
N PHE A 121 -4.04 -10.20 18.60
CA PHE A 121 -3.80 -10.99 19.79
C PHE A 121 -2.35 -11.43 19.92
N PRO A 122 -1.76 -11.43 21.15
CA PRO A 122 -0.37 -11.85 21.40
C PRO A 122 -0.06 -13.29 20.94
N ALA A 123 -1.07 -14.17 20.88
CA ALA A 123 -0.89 -15.55 20.41
C ALA A 123 -0.43 -15.66 18.96
N PHE A 124 -0.55 -14.59 18.17
CA PHE A 124 -0.06 -14.53 16.79
C PHE A 124 1.39 -14.05 16.65
N LEU A 125 2.08 -13.71 17.73
CA LEU A 125 3.43 -13.12 17.68
C LEU A 125 4.43 -13.98 16.86
N ALA A 126 4.43 -15.29 17.02
CA ALA A 126 5.30 -16.17 16.25
C ALA A 126 4.96 -16.19 14.74
N ARG A 127 3.66 -16.10 14.41
CA ARG A 127 3.19 -15.97 13.03
C ARG A 127 3.43 -14.59 12.46
N VAL A 128 3.39 -13.56 13.31
CA VAL A 128 3.63 -12.16 12.92
C VAL A 128 5.09 -11.98 12.47
N PHE A 129 6.08 -12.56 13.14
CA PHE A 129 7.47 -12.48 12.69
C PHE A 129 7.71 -13.08 11.31
N PHE A 130 7.11 -14.21 11.01
CA PHE A 130 7.19 -14.83 9.69
C PHE A 130 6.43 -14.01 8.64
N LEU A 131 5.27 -13.50 9.02
CA LEU A 131 4.44 -12.67 8.17
C LEU A 131 5.09 -11.32 7.84
N THR A 132 5.74 -10.67 8.81
CA THR A 132 6.40 -9.37 8.60
C THR A 132 7.52 -9.44 7.57
N ARG A 133 8.36 -10.48 7.60
CA ARG A 133 9.38 -10.69 6.56
C ARG A 133 8.79 -10.86 5.18
N ARG A 134 7.69 -11.59 5.08
CA ARG A 134 6.99 -11.81 3.81
C ARG A 134 6.32 -10.54 3.33
N MET A 135 5.67 -9.80 4.22
CA MET A 135 5.07 -8.51 3.91
C MET A 135 6.11 -7.50 3.43
N HIS A 136 7.24 -7.42 4.09
CA HIS A 136 8.36 -6.58 3.65
C HIS A 136 8.78 -6.88 2.20
N ARG A 137 8.97 -8.16 1.85
CA ARG A 137 9.30 -8.57 0.48
C ARG A 137 8.21 -8.21 -0.53
N ILE A 138 6.94 -8.44 -0.17
CA ILE A 138 5.78 -8.16 -1.03
C ILE A 138 5.69 -6.67 -1.33
N TYR A 139 5.80 -5.82 -0.31
CA TYR A 139 5.64 -4.38 -0.48
C TYR A 139 6.89 -3.70 -1.03
N GLN A 140 8.06 -4.23 -0.74
CA GLN A 140 9.29 -3.79 -1.42
C GLN A 140 9.22 -4.07 -2.93
N ALA A 141 8.75 -5.26 -3.31
CA ALA A 141 8.53 -5.59 -4.72
C ALA A 141 7.44 -4.70 -5.36
N ALA A 142 6.40 -4.33 -4.61
CA ALA A 142 5.37 -3.40 -5.06
C ALA A 142 5.94 -2.00 -5.32
N LEU A 143 6.76 -1.47 -4.41
CA LEU A 143 7.41 -0.17 -4.60
C LEU A 143 8.36 -0.16 -5.80
N GLN A 144 9.17 -1.21 -5.97
CA GLN A 144 10.04 -1.37 -7.14
C GLN A 144 9.23 -1.46 -8.44
N GLY A 145 8.13 -2.20 -8.42
CA GLY A 145 7.21 -2.30 -9.55
C GLY A 145 6.55 -0.96 -9.88
N PHE A 146 6.14 -0.21 -8.87
CA PHE A 146 5.56 1.13 -9.02
C PHE A 146 6.57 2.10 -9.64
N LYS A 147 7.81 2.10 -9.16
CA LYS A 147 8.90 2.88 -9.74
C LYS A 147 9.08 2.58 -11.23
N ALA A 148 9.20 1.31 -11.60
CA ALA A 148 9.35 0.89 -12.98
C ALA A 148 8.15 1.33 -13.84
N TYR A 149 6.94 1.18 -13.33
CA TYR A 149 5.69 1.57 -14.00
C TYR A 149 5.63 3.07 -14.28
N VAL A 150 5.94 3.91 -13.30
CA VAL A 150 5.93 5.38 -13.43
C VAL A 150 7.05 5.85 -14.34
N GLU A 151 8.28 5.37 -14.16
CA GLU A 151 9.44 5.81 -14.95
C GLU A 151 9.33 5.39 -16.42
N THR A 152 8.83 4.19 -16.71
CA THR A 152 8.57 3.71 -18.08
C THR A 152 7.48 4.55 -18.75
N GLY A 153 6.38 4.85 -18.05
CA GLY A 153 5.31 5.72 -18.54
C GLY A 153 5.81 7.14 -18.85
N THR A 154 6.69 7.69 -18.00
CA THR A 154 7.29 9.00 -18.21
C THR A 154 8.20 9.03 -19.44
N ILE A 155 8.95 7.96 -19.69
CA ILE A 155 9.80 7.84 -20.90
C ILE A 155 8.94 7.80 -22.15
N GLN A 156 7.84 7.07 -22.16
CA GLN A 156 6.93 7.02 -23.31
C GLN A 156 6.30 8.38 -23.63
N LEU A 157 6.00 9.17 -22.60
CA LEU A 157 5.48 10.55 -22.78
C LEU A 157 6.52 11.55 -23.28
N ARG A 158 7.81 11.24 -23.15
CA ARG A 158 8.93 12.08 -23.60
C ARG A 158 9.46 11.74 -25.00
N MET A 159 9.04 10.63 -25.57
CA MET A 159 9.39 10.32 -26.97
C MET A 159 8.51 11.17 -27.90
N PRO A 160 9.08 12.10 -28.68
CA PRO A 160 8.32 12.74 -29.75
C PRO A 160 7.92 11.68 -30.78
N MET A 161 6.64 11.70 -31.13
CA MET A 161 6.19 10.96 -32.30
C MET A 161 6.81 11.56 -33.54
#